data_595d2b1a2a34bcd1e3cbf35792224a11
#
_entry.id   595d2b1a2a34bcd1e3cbf35792224a11
#
_cell.length_a   1.000
_cell.length_b   1.000
_cell.length_c   1.000
_cell.angle_alpha   90.00
_cell.angle_beta   90.00
_cell.angle_gamma   90.00
#
_symmetry.space_group_name_H-M   'P 1'
#
loop_
_entity.id
_entity.type
_entity.pdbx_description
1 polymer ?
#
loop_
_entity_poly.entity_id
_entity_poly.type
_entity_poly.pdbx_seq_one_letter_code
_entity_poly.pdbx_strand_id
1 'polypeptide(L)'
;IHLYYIAQEAVVNAARHGQGSQVVVTLQRAQDRFLLTVQDDGRGFVSDGQGRSGMGIRIMRYRARIIDARLDLKSEPGKGTQMTCIFFPAPKPALTRL
;
A
#
# COMPACT_ATOMS: atom_id res chain seq x y z
N ILE A 1 12.49 -0.77 -4.13
CA ILE A 1 12.60 0.43 -3.29
C ILE A 1 11.30 1.21 -3.20
N HIS A 2 10.56 1.28 -4.30
CA HIS A 2 9.25 1.93 -4.27
C HIS A 2 8.29 1.21 -3.36
N LEU A 3 8.33 -0.11 -3.36
CA LEU A 3 7.47 -0.90 -2.50
C LEU A 3 7.77 -0.64 -1.02
N TYR A 4 9.04 -0.49 -0.70
CA TYR A 4 9.46 -0.13 0.66
C TYR A 4 8.87 1.22 1.08
N TYR A 5 8.96 2.21 0.21
CA TYR A 5 8.44 3.54 0.54
C TYR A 5 6.93 3.56 0.63
N ILE A 6 6.25 2.76 -0.18
CA ILE A 6 4.80 2.62 -0.05
C ILE A 6 4.45 2.06 1.34
N ALA A 7 5.14 1.01 1.76
CA ALA A 7 4.92 0.44 3.07
C ALA A 7 5.22 1.45 4.17
N GLN A 8 6.31 2.19 4.04
CA GLN A 8 6.69 3.18 5.04
C GLN A 8 5.62 4.27 5.17
N GLU A 9 5.12 4.78 4.05
CA GLU A 9 4.09 5.80 4.09
C GLU A 9 2.80 5.27 4.72
N ALA A 10 2.43 4.04 4.40
CA ALA A 10 1.24 3.45 4.99
C ALA A 10 1.37 3.31 6.50
N VAL A 11 2.53 2.89 6.97
CA VAL A 11 2.77 2.75 8.41
C VAL A 11 2.77 4.12 9.09
N VAL A 12 3.41 5.11 8.46
CA VAL A 12 3.43 6.47 9.02
C VAL A 12 2.02 7.04 9.09
N ASN A 13 1.22 6.83 8.06
CA ASN A 13 -0.17 7.29 8.07
C ASN A 13 -0.97 6.61 9.18
N ALA A 14 -0.78 5.34 9.38
CA ALA A 14 -1.46 4.62 10.45
C ALA A 14 -1.06 5.17 11.81
N ALA A 15 0.22 5.43 12.02
CA ALA A 15 0.71 5.95 13.30
C ALA A 15 0.23 7.39 13.54
N ARG A 16 0.18 8.20 12.47
CA ARG A 16 -0.14 9.61 12.61
C ARG A 16 -1.63 9.86 12.74
N HIS A 17 -2.44 9.14 11.99
CA HIS A 17 -3.87 9.41 11.88
C HIS A 17 -4.75 8.33 12.46
N GLY A 18 -4.21 7.13 12.61
CA GLY A 18 -5.02 5.98 12.96
C GLY A 18 -5.46 5.96 14.41
N GLN A 19 -4.59 6.36 15.32
CA GLN A 19 -4.83 6.26 16.76
C GLN A 19 -5.20 4.84 17.20
N GLY A 20 -4.81 3.88 16.40
CA GLY A 20 -5.03 2.50 16.76
C GLY A 20 -3.91 1.97 17.62
N SER A 21 -4.07 0.77 18.09
CA SER A 21 -3.08 0.12 18.93
C SER A 21 -2.15 -0.78 18.14
N GLN A 22 -2.48 -1.07 16.88
CA GLN A 22 -1.75 -2.09 16.16
C GLN A 22 -1.70 -1.78 14.67
N VAL A 23 -0.53 -1.99 14.08
CA VAL A 23 -0.35 -1.93 12.64
C VAL A 23 0.26 -3.26 12.22
N VAL A 24 -0.36 -3.93 11.27
CA VAL A 24 0.12 -5.22 10.76
C VAL A 24 0.57 -5.03 9.33
N VAL A 25 1.82 -5.36 9.06
CA VAL A 25 2.38 -5.31 7.71
C VAL A 25 2.61 -6.75 7.25
N THR A 26 2.05 -7.09 6.12
CA THR A 26 2.17 -8.43 5.57
C THR A 26 2.69 -8.34 4.15
N LEU A 27 3.67 -9.17 3.83
CA LEU A 27 4.16 -9.29 2.48
C LEU A 27 4.06 -10.77 2.08
N GLN A 28 3.29 -11.03 1.05
CA GLN A 28 3.07 -12.39 0.57
C GLN A 28 3.51 -12.51 -0.87
N ARG A 29 4.00 -13.66 -1.21
CA ARG A 29 4.32 -13.97 -2.59
C ARG A 29 3.36 -15.04 -3.08
N ALA A 30 2.75 -14.79 -4.23
CA ALA A 30 1.83 -15.74 -4.85
C ALA A 30 2.19 -15.81 -6.33
N GLN A 31 2.79 -16.91 -6.72
CA GLN A 31 3.14 -17.16 -8.13
C GLN A 31 3.94 -16.00 -8.75
N ASP A 32 3.26 -15.14 -9.52
CA ASP A 32 3.91 -14.10 -10.28
C ASP A 32 3.75 -12.72 -9.67
N ARG A 33 3.28 -12.63 -8.42
CA ARG A 33 2.98 -11.35 -7.82
C ARG A 33 3.36 -11.30 -6.35
N PHE A 34 3.56 -10.09 -5.88
CA PHE A 34 3.71 -9.82 -4.46
C PHE A 34 2.51 -9.03 -3.97
N LEU A 35 2.07 -9.36 -2.78
CA LEU A 35 0.95 -8.70 -2.14
C LEU A 35 1.44 -8.08 -0.85
N LEU A 36 1.45 -6.75 -0.81
CA LEU A 36 1.81 -6.00 0.37
C LEU A 36 0.55 -5.46 1.01
N THR A 37 0.33 -5.76 2.27
CA THR A 37 -0.84 -5.28 2.99
C THR A 37 -0.39 -4.58 4.25
N VAL A 38 -0.93 -3.39 4.49
CA VAL A 38 -0.73 -2.66 5.74
C VAL A 38 -2.11 -2.38 6.31
N GLN A 39 -2.37 -2.94 7.48
CA GLN A 39 -3.67 -2.83 8.11
C GLN A 39 -3.51 -2.28 9.51
N ASP A 40 -4.32 -1.30 9.87
CA ASP A 40 -4.37 -0.77 11.22
C ASP A 40 -5.77 -0.88 11.78
N ASP A 41 -5.85 -0.83 13.09
CA ASP A 41 -7.11 -0.88 13.83
C ASP A 41 -7.52 0.51 14.32
N GLY A 42 -7.09 1.54 13.62
CA GLY A 42 -7.29 2.92 14.04
C GLY A 42 -8.67 3.45 13.72
N ARG A 43 -8.72 4.77 13.60
CA ARG A 43 -10.00 5.46 13.44
C ARG A 43 -10.61 5.30 12.06
N GLY A 44 -9.79 5.05 11.06
CA GLY A 44 -10.27 5.06 9.70
C GLY A 44 -10.63 6.46 9.23
N PHE A 45 -11.09 6.56 8.01
CA PHE A 45 -11.54 7.81 7.44
C PHE A 45 -12.55 7.53 6.34
N VAL A 46 -13.29 8.55 5.97
CA VAL A 46 -14.24 8.44 4.87
C VAL A 46 -13.46 8.66 3.57
N SER A 47 -13.51 7.65 2.71
CA SER A 47 -12.93 7.80 1.37
C SER A 47 -14.02 8.37 0.48
N ASP A 48 -13.99 9.66 0.29
CA ASP A 48 -15.04 10.34 -0.45
C ASP A 48 -14.70 10.54 -1.93
N GLY A 49 -13.56 10.04 -2.34
CA GLY A 49 -13.15 10.19 -3.72
C GLY A 49 -12.72 11.58 -4.11
N GLN A 50 -12.72 12.49 -3.18
CA GLN A 50 -12.39 13.89 -3.48
C GLN A 50 -10.99 14.28 -3.06
N GLY A 51 -10.13 13.31 -2.86
CA GLY A 51 -8.73 13.63 -2.65
C GLY A 51 -8.41 14.17 -1.28
N ARG A 52 -9.20 13.89 -0.30
CA ARG A 52 -8.81 14.17 1.08
C ARG A 52 -7.72 13.24 1.54
N SER A 53 -7.28 12.42 0.66
CA SER A 53 -6.06 11.70 0.85
C SER A 53 -4.95 12.71 0.97
N GLY A 54 -4.25 12.74 2.05
CA GLY A 54 -3.13 13.62 2.23
C GLY A 54 -2.01 13.32 1.25
N MET A 55 -0.95 14.09 1.39
CA MET A 55 0.21 13.97 0.53
C MET A 55 0.77 12.54 0.54
N GLY A 56 0.72 11.85 1.69
CA GLY A 56 1.26 10.51 1.78
C GLY A 56 0.57 9.53 0.85
N ILE A 57 -0.75 9.61 0.74
CA ILE A 57 -1.49 8.72 -0.14
C ILE A 57 -1.19 9.03 -1.61
N ARG A 58 -1.03 10.30 -1.94
CA ARG A 58 -0.64 10.69 -3.28
C ARG A 58 0.73 10.13 -3.65
N ILE A 59 1.66 10.20 -2.72
CA ILE A 59 3.00 9.66 -2.94
C ILE A 59 2.95 8.15 -3.12
N MET A 60 2.15 7.46 -2.32
CA MET A 60 1.99 6.02 -2.47
C MET A 60 1.45 5.67 -3.85
N ARG A 61 0.42 6.38 -4.31
CA ARG A 61 -0.16 6.12 -5.62
C ARG A 61 0.82 6.41 -6.74
N TYR A 62 1.59 7.47 -6.60
CA TYR A 62 2.61 7.81 -7.58
C TYR A 62 3.67 6.71 -7.67
N ARG A 63 4.16 6.25 -6.52
CA ARG A 63 5.17 5.19 -6.51
C ARG A 63 4.63 3.88 -7.05
N ALA A 64 3.38 3.56 -6.72
CA ALA A 64 2.74 2.36 -7.25
C ALA A 64 2.67 2.41 -8.77
N ARG A 65 2.34 3.58 -9.31
CA ARG A 65 2.25 3.75 -10.76
C ARG A 65 3.60 3.53 -11.44
N ILE A 66 4.67 4.00 -10.80
CA ILE A 66 6.01 3.85 -11.38
C ILE A 66 6.37 2.37 -11.57
N ILE A 67 5.95 1.51 -10.64
CA ILE A 67 6.28 0.09 -10.71
C ILE A 67 5.12 -0.75 -11.25
N ASP A 68 4.12 -0.09 -11.83
CA ASP A 68 2.93 -0.76 -12.35
C ASP A 68 2.24 -1.61 -11.29
N ALA A 69 2.28 -1.17 -10.05
CA ALA A 69 1.59 -1.84 -8.97
C ALA A 69 0.16 -1.31 -8.85
N ARG A 70 -0.70 -2.15 -8.33
CA ARG A 70 -2.07 -1.79 -8.06
C ARG A 70 -2.20 -1.45 -6.60
N LEU A 71 -2.73 -0.27 -6.31
CA LEU A 71 -2.91 0.19 -4.95
C LEU A 71 -4.39 0.31 -4.64
N ASP A 72 -4.80 -0.36 -3.56
CA ASP A 72 -6.17 -0.32 -3.09
C ASP A 72 -6.17 0.14 -1.64
N LEU A 73 -7.10 1.02 -1.31
CA LEU A 73 -7.18 1.58 0.01
C LEU A 73 -8.62 1.48 0.49
N LYS A 74 -8.82 0.78 1.60
CA LYS A 74 -10.12 0.62 2.21
C LYS A 74 -10.08 1.18 3.61
N SER A 75 -11.01 2.05 3.92
CA SER A 75 -11.10 2.65 5.23
C SER A 75 -12.55 2.99 5.54
N GLU A 76 -12.93 2.72 6.78
CA GLU A 76 -14.25 3.06 7.29
C GLU A 76 -14.08 3.69 8.66
N PRO A 77 -14.86 4.73 8.97
CA PRO A 77 -14.79 5.35 10.30
C PRO A 77 -14.99 4.29 11.38
N GLY A 78 -14.10 4.28 12.34
CA GLY A 78 -14.16 3.36 13.46
C GLY A 78 -13.68 1.96 13.19
N LYS A 79 -13.24 1.65 11.96
CA LYS A 79 -12.84 0.28 11.60
C LYS A 79 -11.41 0.19 11.09
N GLY A 80 -10.68 1.29 11.14
CA GLY A 80 -9.30 1.28 10.70
C GLY A 80 -9.15 1.42 9.20
N THR A 81 -7.95 1.14 8.74
CA THR A 81 -7.58 1.32 7.34
C THR A 81 -6.79 0.12 6.88
N GLN A 82 -7.07 -0.32 5.66
CA GLN A 82 -6.31 -1.39 5.02
C GLN A 82 -5.81 -0.91 3.67
N MET A 83 -4.49 -0.91 3.51
CA MET A 83 -3.86 -0.63 2.24
C MET A 83 -3.36 -1.94 1.65
N THR A 84 -3.66 -2.17 0.39
CA THR A 84 -3.18 -3.35 -0.33
C THR A 84 -2.48 -2.90 -1.59
N CYS A 85 -1.26 -3.38 -1.78
CA CYS A 85 -0.48 -3.10 -2.97
C CYS A 85 -0.13 -4.41 -3.64
N ILE A 86 -0.56 -4.57 -4.88
CA ILE A 86 -0.28 -5.77 -5.66
C ILE A 86 0.77 -5.40 -6.71
N PHE A 87 1.90 -6.06 -6.62
CA PHE A 87 3.04 -5.79 -7.48
C PHE A 87 3.34 -7.02 -8.34
N PHE A 88 3.43 -6.79 -9.64
CA PHE A 88 3.80 -7.82 -10.60
C PHE A 88 5.21 -7.52 -11.09
N PRO A 89 6.24 -8.19 -10.54
CA PRO A 89 7.58 -7.94 -11.02
C PRO A 89 7.67 -8.32 -12.49
N ALA A 90 8.42 -7.54 -13.23
CA ALA A 90 8.65 -7.86 -14.62
C ALA A 90 9.27 -9.26 -14.70
N PRO A 91 8.82 -10.08 -15.64
CA PRO A 91 9.45 -11.37 -15.80
C PRO A 91 10.94 -11.15 -16.06
N LYS A 92 11.77 -11.95 -15.41
CA LYS A 92 13.19 -11.91 -15.70
C LYS A 92 13.35 -12.01 -17.19
N PRO A 93 14.09 -11.09 -17.82
CA PRO A 93 14.33 -11.24 -19.22
C PRO A 93 14.89 -12.64 -19.44
N ALA A 94 14.28 -13.36 -20.35
CA ALA A 94 14.79 -14.65 -20.70
C ALA A 94 16.26 -14.44 -21.03
N LEU A 95 17.11 -15.16 -20.33
CA LEU A 95 18.52 -15.09 -20.65
C LEU A 95 18.70 -15.53 -22.06
N THR A 96 18.88 -14.55 -22.91
CA THR A 96 19.16 -14.88 -24.30
C THR A 96 20.55 -15.47 -24.36
N ARG A 97 20.60 -16.68 -24.72
CA ARG A 97 21.90 -17.31 -24.95
C ARG A 97 22.34 -16.98 -26.32
N LEU A 98 23.39 -16.31 -26.36
CA LEU A 98 23.98 -16.02 -27.65
C LEU A 98 25.15 -16.96 -27.91
#